data_047e270789c18af0aac1b674a27cb137
#
_entry.id   047e270789c18af0aac1b674a27cb137
#
_cell.length_a   1.000
_cell.length_b   1.000
_cell.length_c   1.000
_cell.angle_alpha   90.00
_cell.angle_beta   90.00
_cell.angle_gamma   90.00
#
_symmetry.space_group_name_H-M   'P 1'
#
loop_
_entity.id
_entity.type
_entity.pdbx_description
1 polymer ?
#
loop_
_entity_poly.entity_id
_entity_poly.type
_entity_poly.pdbx_seq_one_letter_code
_entity_poly.pdbx_strand_id
1 'polypeptide(L)'
;MNTHHVKKEQKTSIIKIFIISFISIIMISISLYFYATEIERKLVTVTWNEIEASTIPKEFNNKKVLQFSDVHLGPEFTLKQLENLVEKMNALHPDVVVFTGDLIDKFGSYKAEREEAKGILQKIHAPLGKFAVFGNHDRGGGGSLFYKKYMEEAGFSVLVNEVQKIKVENGNYITISGLDDFLLGKPQIDATLKQVRQQDFNMLLVHEPDVVDKVARYPVDFQLSGHSHGGQVQIPFIGPLITTKLADSYVEGMYELEGKNKPLHLYVNRGIGTTRMPVRFWSVPELSVFVLKQNSN
;
A
#
# COMPACT_ATOMS: atom_id res chain seq x y z
N MET A 1 -19.59 45.78 51.45
CA MET A 1 -20.19 45.87 50.09
C MET A 1 -19.32 45.29 48.95
N ASN A 2 -18.05 44.84 49.21
CA ASN A 2 -17.10 44.46 48.14
C ASN A 2 -17.08 42.98 47.74
N THR A 3 -17.50 42.04 48.58
CA THR A 3 -17.38 40.61 48.30
C THR A 3 -18.34 40.06 47.25
N HIS A 4 -19.52 40.66 47.08
CA HIS A 4 -20.50 40.26 46.08
C HIS A 4 -20.11 40.69 44.65
N HIS A 5 -19.45 41.81 44.48
CA HIS A 5 -18.96 42.29 43.18
C HIS A 5 -17.82 41.44 42.68
N VAL A 6 -16.84 41.14 43.53
CA VAL A 6 -15.69 40.27 43.17
C VAL A 6 -16.12 38.86 42.80
N LYS A 7 -17.09 38.25 43.50
CA LYS A 7 -17.63 36.91 43.14
C LYS A 7 -18.38 36.92 41.80
N LYS A 8 -19.06 38.01 41.45
CA LYS A 8 -19.79 38.15 40.17
C LYS A 8 -18.80 38.30 39.00
N GLU A 9 -17.76 39.09 39.16
CA GLU A 9 -16.70 39.24 38.13
C GLU A 9 -15.91 37.95 37.91
N GLN A 10 -15.55 37.24 38.96
CA GLN A 10 -14.91 35.91 38.85
C GLN A 10 -15.79 34.88 38.11
N LYS A 11 -17.10 34.83 38.45
CA LYS A 11 -18.05 33.93 37.79
C LYS A 11 -18.19 34.24 36.28
N THR A 12 -18.23 35.53 35.93
CA THR A 12 -18.32 36.00 34.54
C THR A 12 -17.04 35.66 33.78
N SER A 13 -15.84 35.76 34.39
CA SER A 13 -14.56 35.41 33.81
C SER A 13 -14.46 33.90 33.55
N ILE A 14 -14.91 33.07 34.50
CA ILE A 14 -14.92 31.60 34.34
C ILE A 14 -15.83 31.19 33.17
N ILE A 15 -17.03 31.75 33.08
CA ILE A 15 -17.97 31.47 31.98
C ILE A 15 -17.35 31.83 30.62
N LYS A 16 -16.70 32.99 30.52
CA LYS A 16 -16.01 33.41 29.30
C LYS A 16 -14.91 32.40 28.90
N ILE A 17 -14.10 31.92 29.86
CA ILE A 17 -13.08 30.92 29.62
C ILE A 17 -13.70 29.61 29.08
N PHE A 18 -14.77 29.13 29.70
CA PHE A 18 -15.49 27.92 29.21
C PHE A 18 -16.02 28.08 27.79
N ILE A 19 -16.63 29.24 27.47
CA ILE A 19 -17.14 29.53 26.12
C ILE A 19 -15.99 29.56 25.10
N ILE A 20 -14.89 30.26 25.44
CA ILE A 20 -13.73 30.34 24.55
C ILE A 20 -13.12 28.93 24.32
N SER A 21 -12.94 28.15 25.41
CA SER A 21 -12.45 26.79 25.30
C SER A 21 -13.36 25.90 24.46
N PHE A 22 -14.65 25.97 24.63
CA PHE A 22 -15.65 25.25 23.85
C PHE A 22 -15.62 25.61 22.36
N ILE A 23 -15.56 26.90 22.04
CA ILE A 23 -15.41 27.39 20.66
C ILE A 23 -14.09 26.92 20.07
N SER A 24 -12.99 26.97 20.83
CA SER A 24 -11.68 26.50 20.38
C SER A 24 -11.70 25.00 20.07
N ILE A 25 -12.33 24.16 20.88
CA ILE A 25 -12.48 22.72 20.63
C ILE A 25 -13.26 22.49 19.34
N ILE A 26 -14.36 23.21 19.12
CA ILE A 26 -15.15 23.10 17.88
C ILE A 26 -14.29 23.46 16.66
N MET A 27 -13.57 24.59 16.72
CA MET A 27 -12.72 25.03 15.61
C MET A 27 -11.59 24.04 15.31
N ILE A 28 -10.96 23.48 16.33
CA ILE A 28 -9.94 22.42 16.18
C ILE A 28 -10.56 21.18 15.53
N SER A 29 -11.74 20.73 15.99
CA SER A 29 -12.41 19.56 15.45
C SER A 29 -12.78 19.74 13.97
N ILE A 30 -13.30 20.92 13.60
CA ILE A 30 -13.60 21.27 12.19
C ILE A 30 -12.32 21.27 11.36
N SER A 31 -11.22 21.84 11.87
CA SER A 31 -9.94 21.90 11.17
C SER A 31 -9.34 20.51 10.97
N LEU A 32 -9.41 19.63 11.97
CA LEU A 32 -8.95 18.25 11.88
C LEU A 32 -9.81 17.45 10.89
N TYR A 33 -11.11 17.61 10.91
CA TYR A 33 -12.01 16.99 9.94
C TYR A 33 -11.68 17.42 8.51
N PHE A 34 -11.53 18.73 8.27
CA PHE A 34 -11.14 19.25 6.96
C PHE A 34 -9.76 18.72 6.53
N TYR A 35 -8.78 18.70 7.43
CA TYR A 35 -7.45 18.14 7.15
C TYR A 35 -7.55 16.67 6.72
N ALA A 36 -8.29 15.84 7.46
CA ALA A 36 -8.44 14.43 7.21
C ALA A 36 -9.18 14.10 5.90
N THR A 37 -10.18 14.90 5.54
CA THR A 37 -11.04 14.66 4.37
C THR A 37 -10.52 15.34 3.10
N GLU A 38 -9.85 16.49 3.19
CA GLU A 38 -9.49 17.29 2.02
C GLU A 38 -7.98 17.39 1.78
N ILE A 39 -7.16 17.25 2.82
CA ILE A 39 -5.71 17.44 2.70
C ILE A 39 -4.99 16.09 2.75
N GLU A 40 -5.00 15.39 3.88
CA GLU A 40 -4.14 14.22 4.09
C GLU A 40 -4.38 13.12 3.05
N ARG A 41 -5.64 12.81 2.74
CA ARG A 41 -5.97 11.77 1.75
C ARG A 41 -5.45 12.03 0.33
N LYS A 42 -4.99 13.26 0.05
CA LYS A 42 -4.44 13.67 -1.25
C LYS A 42 -2.92 13.83 -1.24
N LEU A 43 -2.30 13.73 -0.07
CA LEU A 43 -0.85 13.87 0.12
C LEU A 43 -0.13 12.55 -0.14
N VAL A 44 0.11 12.22 -1.43
CA VAL A 44 0.93 11.03 -1.74
C VAL A 44 2.39 11.31 -1.40
N THR A 45 2.92 10.62 -0.39
CA THR A 45 4.34 10.67 0.00
C THR A 45 5.16 9.62 -0.74
N VAL A 46 6.49 9.70 -0.63
CA VAL A 46 7.41 8.66 -1.11
C VAL A 46 8.23 8.18 0.07
N THR A 47 8.16 6.89 0.34
CA THR A 47 9.01 6.23 1.34
C THR A 47 10.18 5.56 0.64
N TRP A 48 11.36 5.58 1.28
CA TRP A 48 12.57 4.96 0.77
C TRP A 48 13.07 3.94 1.78
N ASN A 49 13.29 2.71 1.31
CA ASN A 49 13.77 1.60 2.12
C ASN A 49 14.91 0.91 1.39
N GLU A 50 15.88 0.38 2.12
CA GLU A 50 16.91 -0.50 1.57
C GLU A 50 16.60 -1.95 1.94
N ILE A 51 16.73 -2.85 0.97
CA ILE A 51 16.57 -4.29 1.18
C ILE A 51 17.91 -4.94 0.91
N GLU A 52 18.53 -5.44 1.97
CA GLU A 52 19.82 -6.07 1.94
C GLU A 52 19.69 -7.60 2.01
N ALA A 53 20.29 -8.30 1.06
CA ALA A 53 20.40 -9.75 1.12
C ALA A 53 21.62 -10.26 0.31
N SER A 54 22.30 -11.30 0.81
CA SER A 54 23.38 -11.96 0.09
C SER A 54 22.91 -12.71 -1.15
N THR A 55 21.63 -13.03 -1.23
CA THR A 55 20.99 -13.69 -2.38
C THR A 55 20.65 -12.72 -3.53
N ILE A 56 20.78 -11.41 -3.33
CA ILE A 56 20.62 -10.42 -4.41
C ILE A 56 21.83 -10.48 -5.33
N PRO A 57 21.65 -10.77 -6.65
CA PRO A 57 22.77 -10.73 -7.60
C PRO A 57 23.34 -9.29 -7.72
N LYS A 58 24.64 -9.18 -7.96
CA LYS A 58 25.34 -7.87 -8.05
C LYS A 58 24.72 -6.93 -9.08
N GLU A 59 24.14 -7.45 -10.13
CA GLU A 59 23.50 -6.69 -11.20
C GLU A 59 22.17 -6.03 -10.75
N PHE A 60 21.61 -6.51 -9.66
CA PHE A 60 20.44 -5.91 -9.01
C PHE A 60 20.83 -4.91 -7.92
N ASN A 61 22.12 -4.76 -7.61
CA ASN A 61 22.56 -3.75 -6.64
C ASN A 61 22.19 -2.34 -7.11
N ASN A 62 21.55 -1.57 -6.22
CA ASN A 62 20.97 -0.24 -6.47
C ASN A 62 19.75 -0.24 -7.43
N LYS A 63 19.22 -1.38 -7.85
CA LYS A 63 17.95 -1.43 -8.58
C LYS A 63 16.81 -1.04 -7.66
N LYS A 64 15.85 -0.29 -8.23
CA LYS A 64 14.69 0.26 -7.53
C LYS A 64 13.43 -0.54 -7.85
N VAL A 65 12.80 -1.09 -6.83
CA VAL A 65 11.46 -1.66 -6.89
C VAL A 65 10.51 -0.61 -6.32
N LEU A 66 9.53 -0.18 -7.10
CA LEU A 66 8.49 0.74 -6.66
C LEU A 66 7.20 -0.01 -6.43
N GLN A 67 6.65 0.08 -5.23
CA GLN A 67 5.33 -0.46 -4.88
C GLN A 67 4.30 0.67 -4.81
N PHE A 68 3.13 0.39 -5.37
CA PHE A 68 1.88 1.10 -5.09
C PHE A 68 0.75 0.10 -4.86
N SER A 69 -0.29 0.50 -4.15
CA SER A 69 -1.39 -0.38 -3.73
C SER A 69 -2.67 0.41 -3.51
N ASP A 70 -3.80 -0.29 -3.50
CA ASP A 70 -5.07 0.22 -2.98
C ASP A 70 -5.42 1.60 -3.55
N VAL A 71 -5.49 1.70 -4.87
CA VAL A 71 -5.78 2.95 -5.59
C VAL A 71 -7.25 3.33 -5.46
N HIS A 72 -8.15 2.34 -5.48
CA HIS A 72 -9.60 2.51 -5.38
C HIS A 72 -10.13 3.59 -6.32
N LEU A 73 -9.77 3.47 -7.62
CA LEU A 73 -10.31 4.35 -8.65
C LEU A 73 -11.84 4.42 -8.55
N GLY A 74 -12.35 5.64 -8.53
CA GLY A 74 -13.76 5.91 -8.32
C GLY A 74 -13.99 7.40 -8.08
N PRO A 75 -15.13 7.79 -7.49
CA PRO A 75 -15.43 9.19 -7.24
C PRO A 75 -14.42 9.90 -6.34
N GLU A 76 -13.77 9.16 -5.44
CA GLU A 76 -12.85 9.72 -4.44
C GLU A 76 -11.38 9.72 -4.90
N PHE A 77 -11.04 8.93 -5.93
CA PHE A 77 -9.73 8.95 -6.58
C PHE A 77 -9.91 8.96 -8.10
N THR A 78 -9.69 10.12 -8.70
CA THR A 78 -10.03 10.43 -10.10
C THR A 78 -8.92 10.02 -11.08
N LEU A 79 -9.24 9.98 -12.37
CA LEU A 79 -8.27 9.78 -13.45
C LEU A 79 -7.15 10.83 -13.43
N LYS A 80 -7.47 12.09 -13.11
CA LYS A 80 -6.44 13.14 -13.00
C LYS A 80 -5.45 12.88 -11.86
N GLN A 81 -5.93 12.34 -10.75
CA GLN A 81 -5.05 11.92 -9.65
C GLN A 81 -4.19 10.72 -10.05
N LEU A 82 -4.75 9.78 -10.84
CA LEU A 82 -3.98 8.65 -11.39
C LEU A 82 -2.89 9.14 -12.35
N GLU A 83 -3.16 10.10 -13.24
CA GLU A 83 -2.14 10.70 -14.10
C GLU A 83 -0.99 11.30 -13.29
N ASN A 84 -1.32 12.14 -12.31
CA ASN A 84 -0.32 12.77 -11.45
C ASN A 84 0.48 11.71 -10.66
N LEU A 85 -0.17 10.61 -10.24
CA LEU A 85 0.49 9.49 -9.58
C LEU A 85 1.51 8.83 -10.52
N VAL A 86 1.11 8.53 -11.76
CA VAL A 86 1.99 7.90 -12.77
C VAL A 86 3.16 8.83 -13.14
N GLU A 87 2.93 10.12 -13.29
CA GLU A 87 4.01 11.10 -13.48
C GLU A 87 5.01 11.07 -12.33
N LYS A 88 4.51 11.05 -11.08
CA LYS A 88 5.34 10.94 -9.87
C LYS A 88 6.12 9.62 -9.82
N MET A 89 5.49 8.50 -10.17
CA MET A 89 6.15 7.19 -10.25
C MET A 89 7.30 7.20 -11.26
N ASN A 90 7.05 7.72 -12.47
CA ASN A 90 8.06 7.80 -13.53
C ASN A 90 9.24 8.70 -13.16
N ALA A 91 9.00 9.80 -12.44
CA ALA A 91 10.05 10.70 -11.93
C ALA A 91 11.00 10.02 -10.92
N LEU A 92 10.59 8.91 -10.28
CA LEU A 92 11.42 8.11 -9.38
C LEU A 92 12.36 7.16 -10.13
N HIS A 93 12.16 6.99 -11.45
CA HIS A 93 12.93 6.08 -12.31
C HIS A 93 13.04 4.66 -11.73
N PRO A 94 11.92 3.95 -11.50
CA PRO A 94 11.94 2.58 -11.01
C PRO A 94 12.45 1.61 -12.08
N ASP A 95 13.19 0.59 -11.64
CA ASP A 95 13.57 -0.54 -12.51
C ASP A 95 12.43 -1.58 -12.62
N VAL A 96 11.74 -1.81 -11.51
CA VAL A 96 10.58 -2.70 -11.39
C VAL A 96 9.44 -1.94 -10.74
N VAL A 97 8.22 -2.14 -11.21
CA VAL A 97 7.00 -1.65 -10.55
C VAL A 97 6.13 -2.82 -10.12
N VAL A 98 5.67 -2.80 -8.89
CA VAL A 98 4.75 -3.80 -8.33
C VAL A 98 3.47 -3.15 -7.83
N PHE A 99 2.35 -3.78 -8.15
CA PHE A 99 1.03 -3.39 -7.69
C PHE A 99 0.44 -4.50 -6.82
N THR A 100 0.12 -4.18 -5.58
CA THR A 100 -0.32 -5.16 -4.58
C THR A 100 -1.83 -5.24 -4.40
N GLY A 101 -2.61 -4.83 -5.43
CA GLY A 101 -4.06 -5.06 -5.50
C GLY A 101 -4.92 -3.84 -5.18
N ASP A 102 -6.22 -4.01 -5.39
CA ASP A 102 -7.29 -3.03 -5.19
C ASP A 102 -7.16 -1.78 -6.07
N LEU A 103 -7.25 -2.00 -7.39
CA LEU A 103 -7.15 -0.92 -8.37
C LEU A 103 -8.42 -0.07 -8.45
N ILE A 104 -9.59 -0.71 -8.52
CA ILE A 104 -10.89 -0.06 -8.73
C ILE A 104 -11.84 -0.50 -7.61
N ASP A 105 -12.44 0.46 -6.90
CA ASP A 105 -13.34 0.15 -5.78
C ASP A 105 -14.51 -0.75 -6.19
N LYS A 106 -15.16 -0.45 -7.31
CA LYS A 106 -16.28 -1.25 -7.87
C LYS A 106 -16.11 -1.42 -9.38
N PHE A 107 -15.34 -2.40 -9.77
CA PHE A 107 -14.98 -2.65 -11.17
C PHE A 107 -16.18 -2.70 -12.12
N GLY A 108 -17.27 -3.34 -11.71
CA GLY A 108 -18.51 -3.46 -12.51
C GLY A 108 -19.22 -2.13 -12.74
N SER A 109 -19.10 -1.18 -11.84
CA SER A 109 -19.76 0.13 -11.92
C SER A 109 -18.90 1.20 -12.61
N TYR A 110 -17.58 1.08 -12.57
CA TYR A 110 -16.60 2.02 -13.14
C TYR A 110 -16.35 1.70 -14.63
N LYS A 111 -17.35 1.84 -15.48
CA LYS A 111 -17.29 1.37 -16.88
C LYS A 111 -16.71 2.38 -17.86
N ALA A 112 -17.13 3.65 -17.79
CA ALA A 112 -16.80 4.66 -18.79
C ALA A 112 -15.32 5.06 -18.77
N GLU A 113 -14.72 5.10 -17.59
CA GLU A 113 -13.37 5.64 -17.37
C GLU A 113 -12.28 4.55 -17.34
N ARG A 114 -12.66 3.26 -17.41
CA ARG A 114 -11.69 2.15 -17.34
C ARG A 114 -10.67 2.15 -18.48
N GLU A 115 -11.09 2.43 -19.70
CA GLU A 115 -10.18 2.46 -20.84
C GLU A 115 -9.16 3.59 -20.73
N GLU A 116 -9.61 4.76 -20.24
CA GLU A 116 -8.72 5.89 -20.00
C GLU A 116 -7.72 5.58 -18.87
N ALA A 117 -8.19 5.01 -17.75
CA ALA A 117 -7.32 4.56 -16.65
C ALA A 117 -6.29 3.53 -17.13
N LYS A 118 -6.69 2.58 -17.98
CA LYS A 118 -5.77 1.62 -18.61
C LYS A 118 -4.69 2.33 -19.42
N GLY A 119 -5.06 3.31 -20.25
CA GLY A 119 -4.14 4.11 -21.03
C GLY A 119 -3.16 4.93 -20.17
N ILE A 120 -3.59 5.39 -18.99
CA ILE A 120 -2.72 6.05 -18.03
C ILE A 120 -1.71 5.06 -17.42
N LEU A 121 -2.17 3.88 -16.99
CA LEU A 121 -1.31 2.83 -16.43
C LEU A 121 -0.27 2.29 -17.44
N GLN A 122 -0.59 2.29 -18.74
CA GLN A 122 0.37 1.95 -19.80
C GLN A 122 1.59 2.88 -19.80
N LYS A 123 1.44 4.13 -19.39
CA LYS A 123 2.53 5.13 -19.34
C LYS A 123 3.54 4.90 -18.22
N ILE A 124 3.29 3.96 -17.32
CA ILE A 124 4.26 3.59 -16.27
C ILE A 124 5.48 2.95 -16.93
N HIS A 125 6.67 3.54 -16.68
CA HIS A 125 7.94 3.05 -17.19
C HIS A 125 8.68 2.25 -16.13
N ALA A 126 8.98 0.98 -16.43
CA ALA A 126 9.76 0.08 -15.57
C ALA A 126 10.50 -0.93 -16.47
N PRO A 127 11.79 -0.71 -16.76
CA PRO A 127 12.51 -1.49 -17.79
C PRO A 127 12.66 -2.98 -17.47
N LEU A 128 12.61 -3.38 -16.19
CA LEU A 128 12.66 -4.78 -15.78
C LEU A 128 11.28 -5.41 -15.56
N GLY A 129 10.21 -4.65 -15.78
CA GLY A 129 8.85 -5.15 -15.78
C GLY A 129 7.91 -4.52 -14.76
N LYS A 130 6.63 -4.73 -15.01
CA LYS A 130 5.52 -4.35 -14.14
C LYS A 130 4.77 -5.60 -13.71
N PHE A 131 4.55 -5.79 -12.42
CA PHE A 131 3.91 -6.97 -11.85
C PHE A 131 2.73 -6.57 -10.97
N ALA A 132 1.70 -7.40 -10.94
CA ALA A 132 0.51 -7.15 -10.13
C ALA A 132 -0.06 -8.44 -9.53
N VAL A 133 -0.77 -8.32 -8.43
CA VAL A 133 -1.63 -9.35 -7.87
C VAL A 133 -3.07 -8.83 -7.75
N PHE A 134 -4.00 -9.72 -7.47
CA PHE A 134 -5.36 -9.34 -7.12
C PHE A 134 -5.45 -8.86 -5.68
N GLY A 135 -6.24 -7.81 -5.45
CA GLY A 135 -6.82 -7.54 -4.16
C GLY A 135 -8.29 -7.99 -4.09
N ASN A 136 -8.90 -7.83 -2.94
CA ASN A 136 -10.27 -8.30 -2.72
C ASN A 136 -11.32 -7.49 -3.51
N HIS A 137 -11.08 -6.21 -3.79
CA HIS A 137 -11.94 -5.42 -4.68
C HIS A 137 -11.79 -5.82 -6.15
N ASP A 138 -10.60 -6.26 -6.57
CA ASP A 138 -10.35 -6.79 -7.91
C ASP A 138 -11.01 -8.16 -8.11
N ARG A 139 -11.05 -9.00 -7.06
CA ARG A 139 -11.78 -10.27 -7.06
C ARG A 139 -13.28 -10.08 -6.91
N GLY A 140 -13.70 -9.15 -6.05
CA GLY A 140 -15.08 -8.71 -5.88
C GLY A 140 -15.51 -7.70 -6.94
N GLY A 141 -16.52 -6.90 -6.63
CA GLY A 141 -16.93 -5.72 -7.42
C GLY A 141 -17.23 -5.95 -8.90
N GLY A 142 -17.28 -7.21 -9.37
CA GLY A 142 -17.41 -7.57 -10.78
C GLY A 142 -16.09 -7.60 -11.55
N GLY A 143 -14.95 -7.52 -10.88
CA GLY A 143 -13.60 -7.49 -11.48
C GLY A 143 -13.02 -8.85 -11.83
N SER A 144 -13.43 -9.91 -11.14
CA SER A 144 -12.81 -11.24 -11.16
C SER A 144 -12.54 -11.83 -12.56
N LEU A 145 -13.41 -11.58 -13.55
CA LEU A 145 -13.27 -12.07 -14.93
C LEU A 145 -12.45 -11.13 -15.83
N PHE A 146 -12.28 -9.87 -15.43
CA PHE A 146 -11.75 -8.83 -16.33
C PHE A 146 -10.42 -8.26 -15.88
N TYR A 147 -10.16 -8.22 -14.57
CA TYR A 147 -8.99 -7.53 -13.98
C TYR A 147 -7.66 -8.03 -14.57
N LYS A 148 -7.45 -9.37 -14.64
CA LYS A 148 -6.18 -9.92 -15.17
C LYS A 148 -5.93 -9.39 -16.58
N LYS A 149 -6.88 -9.59 -17.50
CA LYS A 149 -6.76 -9.13 -18.88
C LYS A 149 -6.56 -7.61 -18.96
N TYR A 150 -7.29 -6.86 -18.16
CA TYR A 150 -7.21 -5.40 -18.10
C TYR A 150 -5.83 -4.91 -17.70
N MET A 151 -5.24 -5.50 -16.67
CA MET A 151 -3.89 -5.16 -16.20
C MET A 151 -2.81 -5.65 -17.17
N GLU A 152 -2.99 -6.81 -17.78
CA GLU A 152 -2.08 -7.32 -18.83
C GLU A 152 -2.08 -6.40 -20.06
N GLU A 153 -3.23 -5.90 -20.49
CA GLU A 153 -3.33 -4.87 -21.53
C GLU A 153 -2.70 -3.54 -21.11
N ALA A 154 -2.66 -3.22 -19.80
CA ALA A 154 -1.90 -2.10 -19.25
C ALA A 154 -0.38 -2.37 -19.14
N GLY A 155 0.07 -3.57 -19.51
CA GLY A 155 1.48 -3.97 -19.55
C GLY A 155 2.01 -4.56 -18.24
N PHE A 156 1.14 -5.01 -17.33
CA PHE A 156 1.51 -5.72 -16.12
C PHE A 156 1.49 -7.25 -16.33
N SER A 157 2.42 -7.96 -15.73
CA SER A 157 2.31 -9.40 -15.51
C SER A 157 1.48 -9.64 -14.25
N VAL A 158 0.26 -10.17 -14.40
CA VAL A 158 -0.62 -10.46 -13.26
C VAL A 158 -0.37 -11.86 -12.74
N LEU A 159 0.21 -11.95 -11.55
CA LEU A 159 0.60 -13.20 -10.92
C LEU A 159 -0.55 -13.78 -10.08
N VAL A 160 -1.07 -14.94 -10.49
CA VAL A 160 -2.15 -15.65 -9.79
C VAL A 160 -1.66 -17.04 -9.42
N ASN A 161 -1.06 -17.19 -8.24
CA ASN A 161 -0.38 -18.41 -7.81
C ASN A 161 0.76 -18.78 -8.78
N GLU A 162 1.50 -17.79 -9.23
CA GLU A 162 2.53 -17.91 -10.26
C GLU A 162 3.89 -17.43 -9.75
N VAL A 163 4.95 -17.99 -10.32
CA VAL A 163 6.35 -17.61 -10.08
C VAL A 163 6.98 -17.20 -11.40
N GLN A 164 7.62 -16.05 -11.42
CA GLN A 164 8.34 -15.54 -12.58
C GLN A 164 9.78 -15.12 -12.20
N LYS A 165 10.63 -14.94 -13.20
CA LYS A 165 12.00 -14.46 -13.05
C LYS A 165 12.13 -13.09 -13.68
N ILE A 166 12.57 -12.12 -12.90
CA ILE A 166 12.99 -10.81 -13.40
C ILE A 166 14.46 -10.94 -13.79
N LYS A 167 14.75 -10.84 -15.09
CA LYS A 167 16.08 -11.06 -15.64
C LYS A 167 16.73 -9.75 -16.05
N VAL A 168 18.04 -9.67 -15.88
CA VAL A 168 18.89 -8.64 -16.48
C VAL A 168 19.64 -9.21 -17.71
N GLU A 169 20.28 -8.35 -18.50
CA GLU A 169 20.86 -8.69 -19.81
C GLU A 169 21.83 -9.89 -19.78
N ASN A 170 22.62 -10.04 -18.72
CA ASN A 170 23.59 -11.15 -18.59
C ASN A 170 22.95 -12.48 -18.13
N GLY A 171 21.61 -12.53 -17.98
CA GLY A 171 20.85 -13.71 -17.58
C GLY A 171 20.70 -13.93 -16.07
N ASN A 172 21.35 -13.13 -15.22
CA ASN A 172 21.09 -13.14 -13.78
C ASN A 172 19.67 -12.69 -13.50
N TYR A 173 19.07 -13.19 -12.42
CA TYR A 173 17.66 -12.94 -12.11
C TYR A 173 17.41 -12.92 -10.60
N ILE A 174 16.32 -12.27 -10.25
CA ILE A 174 15.61 -12.44 -8.98
C ILE A 174 14.26 -13.11 -9.25
N THR A 175 13.70 -13.77 -8.25
CA THR A 175 12.39 -14.43 -8.37
C THR A 175 11.30 -13.51 -7.84
N ILE A 176 10.19 -13.41 -8.56
CA ILE A 176 8.97 -12.77 -8.12
C ILE A 176 7.82 -13.76 -8.16
N SER A 177 7.10 -13.87 -7.06
CA SER A 177 5.93 -14.73 -6.90
C SER A 177 4.70 -13.89 -6.59
N GLY A 178 3.53 -14.32 -7.03
CA GLY A 178 2.26 -13.72 -6.63
C GLY A 178 1.28 -14.78 -6.17
N LEU A 179 0.63 -14.55 -5.04
CA LEU A 179 -0.50 -15.35 -4.57
C LEU A 179 -1.81 -14.67 -4.94
N ASP A 180 -2.84 -15.49 -5.13
CA ASP A 180 -4.20 -15.00 -5.29
C ASP A 180 -4.73 -14.41 -3.98
N ASP A 181 -5.70 -13.51 -4.07
CA ASP A 181 -6.40 -12.90 -2.95
C ASP A 181 -6.92 -13.94 -1.94
N PHE A 182 -6.71 -13.70 -0.66
CA PHE A 182 -7.06 -14.64 0.41
C PHE A 182 -8.51 -14.50 0.90
N LEU A 183 -9.20 -13.43 0.56
CA LEU A 183 -10.59 -13.20 0.99
C LEU A 183 -11.60 -13.76 0.00
N LEU A 184 -11.38 -13.55 -1.30
CA LEU A 184 -12.34 -13.88 -2.36
C LEU A 184 -11.74 -14.74 -3.49
N GLY A 185 -10.42 -14.96 -3.48
CA GLY A 185 -9.69 -15.74 -4.46
C GLY A 185 -9.51 -17.22 -4.08
N LYS A 186 -8.51 -17.85 -4.68
CA LYS A 186 -8.13 -19.26 -4.42
C LYS A 186 -6.61 -19.37 -4.27
N PRO A 187 -6.03 -18.87 -3.18
CA PRO A 187 -4.58 -18.88 -2.97
C PRO A 187 -4.02 -20.30 -2.83
N GLN A 188 -2.88 -20.56 -3.48
CA GLN A 188 -2.21 -21.86 -3.52
C GLN A 188 -0.77 -21.73 -3.02
N ILE A 189 -0.58 -21.50 -1.71
CA ILE A 189 0.73 -21.25 -1.11
C ILE A 189 1.72 -22.35 -1.46
N ASP A 190 1.39 -23.62 -1.12
CA ASP A 190 2.28 -24.75 -1.30
C ASP A 190 2.67 -24.98 -2.77
N ALA A 191 1.69 -24.95 -3.67
CA ALA A 191 1.92 -25.18 -5.10
C ALA A 191 2.79 -24.08 -5.71
N THR A 192 2.68 -22.85 -5.22
CA THR A 192 3.42 -21.68 -5.70
C THR A 192 4.82 -21.66 -5.08
N LEU A 193 4.93 -21.64 -3.76
CA LEU A 193 6.18 -21.34 -3.07
C LEU A 193 7.14 -22.55 -2.97
N LYS A 194 6.71 -23.77 -3.28
CA LYS A 194 7.62 -24.89 -3.48
C LYS A 194 8.49 -24.78 -4.77
N GLN A 195 8.12 -23.89 -5.69
CA GLN A 195 8.86 -23.66 -6.93
C GLN A 195 10.04 -22.68 -6.75
N VAL A 196 10.05 -21.88 -5.67
CA VAL A 196 11.13 -20.92 -5.41
C VAL A 196 12.32 -21.60 -4.75
N ARG A 197 13.54 -21.16 -5.10
CA ARG A 197 14.76 -21.76 -4.59
C ARG A 197 15.37 -20.92 -3.49
N GLN A 198 15.92 -21.55 -2.47
CA GLN A 198 16.48 -20.87 -1.31
C GLN A 198 17.70 -19.98 -1.63
N GLN A 199 18.48 -20.34 -2.66
CA GLN A 199 19.66 -19.59 -3.07
C GLN A 199 19.33 -18.34 -3.91
N ASP A 200 18.09 -18.18 -4.36
CA ASP A 200 17.66 -17.03 -5.13
C ASP A 200 17.08 -15.96 -4.19
N PHE A 201 17.13 -14.69 -4.56
CA PHE A 201 16.35 -13.65 -3.90
C PHE A 201 14.89 -13.79 -4.34
N ASN A 202 14.01 -14.03 -3.39
CA ASN A 202 12.60 -14.34 -3.61
C ASN A 202 11.69 -13.25 -3.07
N MET A 203 11.11 -12.47 -3.98
CA MET A 203 10.08 -11.47 -3.68
C MET A 203 8.69 -12.09 -3.80
N LEU A 204 7.80 -11.84 -2.85
CA LEU A 204 6.41 -12.29 -2.86
C LEU A 204 5.46 -11.09 -2.87
N LEU A 205 4.53 -11.09 -3.80
CA LEU A 205 3.39 -10.19 -3.82
C LEU A 205 2.16 -10.92 -3.29
N VAL A 206 1.51 -10.36 -2.31
CA VAL A 206 0.22 -10.82 -1.81
C VAL A 206 -0.53 -9.63 -1.18
N HIS A 207 -1.81 -9.50 -1.46
CA HIS A 207 -2.57 -8.33 -1.03
C HIS A 207 -2.64 -8.22 0.49
N GLU A 208 -2.98 -9.31 1.19
CA GLU A 208 -3.19 -9.34 2.64
C GLU A 208 -1.88 -9.59 3.41
N PRO A 209 -1.49 -8.67 4.31
CA PRO A 209 -0.20 -8.76 5.00
C PRO A 209 -0.07 -9.91 6.00
N ASP A 210 -1.13 -10.26 6.73
CA ASP A 210 -1.10 -11.30 7.78
C ASP A 210 -0.84 -12.72 7.20
N VAL A 211 -0.83 -12.85 5.86
CA VAL A 211 -0.40 -14.06 5.17
C VAL A 211 1.06 -14.38 5.43
N VAL A 212 1.87 -13.41 5.84
CA VAL A 212 3.30 -13.55 6.13
C VAL A 212 3.58 -14.71 7.09
N ASP A 213 2.76 -14.91 8.12
CA ASP A 213 2.90 -16.00 9.10
C ASP A 213 2.78 -17.39 8.44
N LYS A 214 2.00 -17.50 7.36
CA LYS A 214 1.82 -18.75 6.62
C LYS A 214 2.96 -19.01 5.63
N VAL A 215 3.59 -17.95 5.12
CA VAL A 215 4.65 -18.05 4.11
C VAL A 215 6.06 -18.06 4.71
N ALA A 216 6.23 -17.71 5.98
CA ALA A 216 7.51 -17.71 6.69
C ALA A 216 8.27 -19.06 6.64
N ARG A 217 7.56 -20.17 6.48
CA ARG A 217 8.15 -21.51 6.29
C ARG A 217 8.72 -21.78 4.90
N TYR A 218 8.57 -20.85 3.96
CA TYR A 218 9.13 -20.93 2.60
C TYR A 218 10.33 -19.98 2.44
N PRO A 219 11.18 -20.19 1.43
CA PRO A 219 12.36 -19.36 1.24
C PRO A 219 12.04 -18.00 0.61
N VAL A 220 11.13 -17.26 1.20
CA VAL A 220 10.77 -15.88 0.83
C VAL A 220 11.70 -14.92 1.55
N ASP A 221 12.27 -13.95 0.84
CA ASP A 221 13.10 -12.89 1.42
C ASP A 221 12.30 -11.64 1.74
N PHE A 222 11.34 -11.31 0.85
CA PHE A 222 10.65 -10.05 0.93
C PHE A 222 9.19 -10.20 0.47
N GLN A 223 8.23 -9.96 1.37
CA GLN A 223 6.81 -9.89 1.06
C GLN A 223 6.38 -8.43 0.96
N LEU A 224 5.62 -8.12 -0.11
CA LEU A 224 5.00 -6.83 -0.34
C LEU A 224 3.48 -6.98 -0.31
N SER A 225 2.82 -6.21 0.54
CA SER A 225 1.37 -6.25 0.77
C SER A 225 0.76 -4.84 0.82
N GLY A 226 -0.56 -4.76 0.65
CA GLY A 226 -1.38 -3.57 0.84
C GLY A 226 -2.51 -3.83 1.82
N HIS A 227 -3.77 -3.64 1.38
CA HIS A 227 -5.02 -4.03 2.04
C HIS A 227 -5.38 -3.28 3.32
N SER A 228 -4.41 -2.97 4.16
CA SER A 228 -4.61 -2.36 5.48
C SER A 228 -5.04 -0.90 5.42
N HIS A 229 -4.67 -0.19 4.33
CA HIS A 229 -4.73 1.29 4.23
C HIS A 229 -4.02 2.01 5.39
N GLY A 230 -3.10 1.33 6.12
CA GLY A 230 -2.56 1.83 7.38
C GLY A 230 -3.66 2.09 8.42
N GLY A 231 -4.81 1.39 8.35
CA GLY A 231 -6.00 1.62 9.16
C GLY A 231 -6.78 2.90 8.82
N GLN A 232 -6.40 3.65 7.77
CA GLN A 232 -6.97 4.93 7.31
C GLN A 232 -7.01 6.06 8.36
N VAL A 233 -7.45 5.75 9.58
CA VAL A 233 -7.52 6.69 10.70
C VAL A 233 -6.80 6.08 11.89
N GLN A 234 -5.70 6.71 12.27
CA GLN A 234 -4.90 6.30 13.43
C GLN A 234 -4.95 7.36 14.53
N ILE A 235 -4.94 6.92 15.77
CA ILE A 235 -4.70 7.79 16.91
C ILE A 235 -3.21 7.74 17.22
N PRO A 236 -2.51 8.90 17.26
CA PRO A 236 -1.10 8.95 17.61
C PRO A 236 -0.80 8.16 18.88
N PHE A 237 0.23 7.32 18.84
CA PHE A 237 0.70 6.44 19.93
C PHE A 237 -0.23 5.28 20.31
N ILE A 238 -1.45 5.21 19.77
CA ILE A 238 -2.40 4.10 20.03
C ILE A 238 -2.48 3.17 18.80
N GLY A 239 -2.47 3.74 17.59
CA GLY A 239 -2.56 2.99 16.34
C GLY A 239 -3.91 3.14 15.65
N PRO A 240 -4.24 2.23 14.72
CA PRO A 240 -5.45 2.29 13.91
C PRO A 240 -6.71 2.13 14.75
N LEU A 241 -7.75 2.90 14.41
CA LEU A 241 -9.06 2.76 15.06
C LEU A 241 -9.79 1.49 14.60
N ILE A 242 -9.57 1.10 13.35
CA ILE A 242 -10.21 -0.07 12.72
C ILE A 242 -9.15 -0.75 11.88
N THR A 243 -9.05 -2.06 12.01
CA THR A 243 -8.24 -2.92 11.14
C THR A 243 -9.12 -3.65 10.13
N THR A 244 -8.50 -4.26 9.14
CA THR A 244 -9.17 -5.03 8.10
C THR A 244 -8.77 -6.50 8.26
N LYS A 245 -9.71 -7.43 8.06
CA LYS A 245 -9.44 -8.87 8.19
C LYS A 245 -8.21 -9.28 7.37
N LEU A 246 -7.26 -10.00 7.99
CA LEU A 246 -5.94 -10.36 7.46
C LEU A 246 -4.96 -9.16 7.29
N ALA A 247 -5.24 -8.05 7.96
CA ALA A 247 -4.34 -6.92 8.19
C ALA A 247 -4.51 -6.40 9.63
N ASP A 248 -4.69 -7.32 10.55
CA ASP A 248 -4.89 -7.02 11.97
C ASP A 248 -3.56 -6.97 12.73
N SER A 249 -2.62 -7.83 12.35
CA SER A 249 -1.31 -7.95 13.00
C SER A 249 -0.27 -7.03 12.38
N TYR A 250 -0.31 -6.88 11.05
CA TYR A 250 0.65 -6.07 10.29
C TYR A 250 -0.10 -4.99 9.51
N VAL A 251 0.01 -3.75 9.99
CA VAL A 251 -0.84 -2.66 9.49
C VAL A 251 -0.12 -1.73 8.53
N GLU A 252 1.14 -1.36 8.80
CA GLU A 252 1.90 -0.46 7.92
C GLU A 252 3.42 -0.57 8.15
N GLY A 253 4.20 -0.24 7.12
CA GLY A 253 5.65 -0.14 7.21
C GLY A 253 6.37 -1.48 7.14
N MET A 254 7.61 -1.48 7.63
CA MET A 254 8.53 -2.62 7.54
C MET A 254 8.49 -3.46 8.82
N TYR A 255 8.37 -4.77 8.63
CA TYR A 255 8.52 -5.78 9.69
C TYR A 255 9.62 -6.77 9.28
N GLU A 256 10.37 -7.24 10.26
CA GLU A 256 11.31 -8.35 10.10
C GLU A 256 10.81 -9.54 10.92
N LEU A 257 10.69 -10.68 10.27
CA LEU A 257 10.21 -11.92 10.85
C LEU A 257 11.26 -13.02 10.71
N GLU A 258 11.15 -14.02 11.56
CA GLU A 258 11.90 -15.25 11.41
C GLU A 258 11.36 -16.04 10.21
N GLY A 259 12.17 -16.15 9.15
CA GLY A 259 11.83 -16.92 7.96
C GLY A 259 12.55 -18.28 7.93
N LYS A 260 12.31 -19.07 6.86
CA LYS A 260 12.95 -20.35 6.66
C LYS A 260 14.44 -20.18 6.36
N ASN A 261 15.30 -20.31 7.37
CA ASN A 261 16.76 -20.24 7.28
C ASN A 261 17.34 -18.84 6.97
N LYS A 262 16.54 -17.81 6.84
CA LYS A 262 16.95 -16.40 6.62
C LYS A 262 15.84 -15.47 7.09
N PRO A 263 16.14 -14.22 7.44
CA PRO A 263 15.10 -13.23 7.75
C PRO A 263 14.11 -13.08 6.60
N LEU A 264 12.83 -12.90 6.94
CA LEU A 264 11.76 -12.53 6.02
C LEU A 264 11.33 -11.10 6.32
N HIS A 265 11.49 -10.22 5.36
CA HIS A 265 10.97 -8.87 5.47
C HIS A 265 9.55 -8.80 4.92
N LEU A 266 8.66 -8.12 5.63
CA LEU A 266 7.33 -7.75 5.17
C LEU A 266 7.24 -6.24 5.10
N TYR A 267 6.77 -5.71 3.98
CA TYR A 267 6.35 -4.31 3.91
C TYR A 267 4.86 -4.21 3.62
N VAL A 268 4.17 -3.45 4.46
CA VAL A 268 2.74 -3.18 4.31
C VAL A 268 2.57 -1.73 3.87
N ASN A 269 2.17 -1.56 2.60
CA ASN A 269 1.94 -0.25 2.00
C ASN A 269 0.59 0.32 2.47
N ARG A 270 0.57 1.61 2.85
CA ARG A 270 -0.64 2.30 3.31
C ARG A 270 -1.67 2.58 2.22
N GLY A 271 -1.35 2.21 0.97
CA GLY A 271 -2.23 2.46 -0.17
C GLY A 271 -2.32 3.93 -0.59
N ILE A 272 -2.94 4.14 -1.74
CA ILE A 272 -3.10 5.47 -2.35
C ILE A 272 -4.49 6.04 -2.07
N GLY A 273 -5.53 5.27 -2.35
CA GLY A 273 -6.93 5.68 -2.22
C GLY A 273 -7.50 5.53 -0.81
N THR A 274 -8.80 5.55 -0.74
CA THR A 274 -9.58 5.30 0.48
C THR A 274 -10.67 4.29 0.21
N THR A 275 -11.05 3.52 1.21
CA THR A 275 -12.20 2.60 1.15
C THR A 275 -13.22 2.99 2.22
N ARG A 276 -14.52 2.69 1.98
CA ARG A 276 -15.66 2.94 2.87
C ARG A 276 -15.94 4.43 3.14
N MET A 277 -14.96 5.19 3.63
CA MET A 277 -15.09 6.63 3.92
C MET A 277 -13.92 7.39 3.31
N PRO A 278 -14.13 8.58 2.72
CA PRO A 278 -13.09 9.37 2.10
C PRO A 278 -12.30 10.18 3.15
N VAL A 279 -11.65 9.46 4.07
CA VAL A 279 -10.92 10.07 5.19
C VAL A 279 -9.59 9.35 5.42
N ARG A 280 -8.53 10.13 5.67
CA ARG A 280 -7.28 9.65 6.23
C ARG A 280 -6.82 10.58 7.33
N PHE A 281 -6.37 10.00 8.42
CA PHE A 281 -5.79 10.75 9.53
C PHE A 281 -4.64 9.96 10.14
N TRP A 282 -3.46 10.54 10.15
CA TRP A 282 -2.21 9.92 10.59
C TRP A 282 -1.85 8.64 9.80
N SER A 283 -2.36 8.56 8.55
CA SER A 283 -2.15 7.44 7.61
C SER A 283 -2.02 7.98 6.18
N VAL A 284 -0.95 8.75 5.96
CA VAL A 284 -0.70 9.45 4.69
C VAL A 284 -0.49 8.44 3.55
N PRO A 285 -1.17 8.59 2.39
CA PRO A 285 -0.94 7.75 1.21
C PRO A 285 0.53 7.69 0.78
N GLU A 286 0.98 6.56 0.25
CA GLU A 286 2.39 6.40 -0.09
C GLU A 286 2.67 5.63 -1.38
N LEU A 287 3.74 6.04 -2.06
CA LEU A 287 4.53 5.23 -2.97
C LEU A 287 5.76 4.72 -2.21
N SER A 288 6.05 3.43 -2.26
CA SER A 288 7.20 2.88 -1.54
C SER A 288 8.28 2.45 -2.53
N VAL A 289 9.48 2.97 -2.34
CA VAL A 289 10.66 2.63 -3.15
C VAL A 289 11.61 1.79 -2.31
N PHE A 290 11.99 0.63 -2.84
CA PHE A 290 12.95 -0.29 -2.25
C PHE A 290 14.19 -0.33 -3.12
N VAL A 291 15.33 0.04 -2.54
CA VAL A 291 16.64 -0.05 -3.18
C VAL A 291 17.26 -1.39 -2.81
N LEU A 292 17.45 -2.26 -3.79
CA LEU A 292 18.05 -3.56 -3.56
C LEU A 292 19.56 -3.40 -3.33
N LYS A 293 20.08 -4.05 -2.29
CA LYS A 293 21.50 -4.02 -1.92
C LYS A 293 22.03 -5.44 -1.78
N GLN A 294 23.05 -5.75 -2.54
CA GLN A 294 23.80 -6.98 -2.31
C GLN A 294 24.62 -6.82 -1.04
N ASN A 295 24.37 -7.67 -0.04
CA ASN A 295 25.22 -7.75 1.13
C ASN A 295 26.42 -8.63 0.80
N SER A 296 27.63 -8.06 0.79
CA SER A 296 28.88 -8.80 0.64
C SER A 296 29.26 -9.35 2.02
N ASN A 297 29.04 -10.64 2.25
CA ASN A 297 29.64 -11.34 3.39
C ASN A 297 31.15 -11.40 3.26
#